data_d5e080cbdf75907a915adcd032148e91
#
_entry.id   d5e080cbdf75907a915adcd032148e91
#
_cell.length_a   1.000
_cell.length_b   1.000
_cell.length_c   1.000
_cell.angle_alpha   90.00
_cell.angle_beta   90.00
_cell.angle_gamma   90.00
#
_symmetry.space_group_name_H-M   'P 1'
#
loop_
_entity.id
_entity.type
_entity.pdbx_description
1 polymer ?
#
loop_
_entity_poly.entity_id
_entity_poly.type
_entity_poly.pdbx_seq_one_letter_code
_entity_poly.pdbx_strand_id
1 'polypeptide(L)'
;MTSGPVSHRLPDFPWDKLTAYAATARAHADGIVDLSVGTPVDPTPEVVRTALGEAADSPGYPTTVGLPTTRLAALDWLARRFGVTCLDLDAVLPTIGSKELVASLPLQLGLGPDDLVVYPSLAYPTYEVGAALVGARTMATDALTAVGPERVSLVWVNSPSNPTGRVLPVDHLR
;
A
#
# COMPACT_ATOMS: atom_id res chain seq x y z
N MET A 1 28.27 1.15 6.33
CA MET A 1 27.21 0.12 6.59
C MET A 1 26.75 0.27 8.03
N THR A 2 25.52 0.67 8.27
CA THR A 2 24.96 0.77 9.63
C THR A 2 24.64 -0.64 10.12
N SER A 3 25.48 -1.17 11.02
CA SER A 3 25.33 -2.53 11.59
C SER A 3 24.32 -2.64 12.72
N GLY A 4 23.35 -1.73 12.78
CA GLY A 4 22.31 -1.72 13.80
C GLY A 4 21.06 -2.55 13.43
N PRO A 5 20.19 -2.86 14.43
CA PRO A 5 18.92 -3.52 14.19
C PRO A 5 18.06 -2.77 13.15
N VAL A 6 17.24 -3.49 12.40
CA VAL A 6 16.33 -2.91 11.37
C VAL A 6 15.44 -1.82 11.98
N SER A 7 14.99 -2.01 13.22
CA SER A 7 14.17 -1.04 13.95
C SER A 7 14.77 0.37 14.04
N HIS A 8 16.10 0.49 14.03
CA HIS A 8 16.80 1.79 14.06
C HIS A 8 16.76 2.55 12.71
N ARG A 9 16.36 1.89 11.64
CA ARG A 9 16.24 2.47 10.30
C ARG A 9 14.82 2.90 9.96
N LEU A 10 13.84 2.41 10.74
CA LEU A 10 12.44 2.73 10.47
C LEU A 10 12.14 4.18 10.83
N PRO A 11 11.42 4.92 9.98
CA PRO A 11 10.94 6.25 10.32
C PRO A 11 9.89 6.17 11.44
N ASP A 12 9.75 7.26 12.19
CA ASP A 12 8.67 7.42 13.16
C ASP A 12 7.32 7.30 12.45
N PHE A 13 6.44 6.47 12.98
CA PHE A 13 5.12 6.32 12.38
C PHE A 13 4.24 7.53 12.73
N PRO A 14 3.64 8.23 11.75
CA PRO A 14 2.97 9.50 11.99
C PRO A 14 1.83 9.43 13.02
N TRP A 15 1.10 8.32 13.08
CA TRP A 15 -0.03 8.13 14.01
C TRP A 15 0.42 8.01 15.48
N ASP A 16 1.63 7.52 15.75
CA ASP A 16 2.14 7.43 17.11
C ASP A 16 2.27 8.83 17.75
N LYS A 17 2.57 9.85 16.92
CA LYS A 17 2.64 11.25 17.35
C LYS A 17 1.27 11.83 17.75
N LEU A 18 0.17 11.24 17.27
CA LEU A 18 -1.18 11.70 17.60
C LEU A 18 -1.72 11.15 18.92
N THR A 19 -1.07 10.15 19.52
CA THR A 19 -1.57 9.44 20.71
C THR A 19 -1.83 10.38 21.88
N ALA A 20 -0.92 11.32 22.16
CA ALA A 20 -1.07 12.27 23.25
C ALA A 20 -2.23 13.26 22.99
N TYR A 21 -2.36 13.75 21.76
CA TYR A 21 -3.45 14.64 21.39
C TYR A 21 -4.80 13.95 21.44
N ALA A 22 -4.88 12.70 20.99
CA ALA A 22 -6.09 11.89 21.06
C ALA A 22 -6.51 11.63 22.52
N ALA A 23 -5.56 11.39 23.43
CA ALA A 23 -5.86 11.24 24.86
C ALA A 23 -6.46 12.53 25.45
N THR A 24 -5.89 13.69 25.15
CA THR A 24 -6.41 14.99 25.58
C THR A 24 -7.84 15.24 25.02
N ALA A 25 -8.06 14.96 23.75
CA ALA A 25 -9.36 15.15 23.11
C ALA A 25 -10.43 14.21 23.71
N ARG A 26 -10.11 12.96 23.98
CA ARG A 26 -11.03 12.00 24.64
C ARG A 26 -11.39 12.38 26.07
N ALA A 27 -10.57 13.18 26.74
CA ALA A 27 -10.87 13.68 28.10
C ALA A 27 -11.88 14.83 28.10
N HIS A 28 -12.23 15.42 26.95
CA HIS A 28 -13.26 16.46 26.85
C HIS A 28 -14.64 15.90 27.19
N ALA A 29 -15.50 16.71 27.84
CA ALA A 29 -16.82 16.27 28.30
C ALA A 29 -17.73 15.76 27.17
N ASP A 30 -17.60 16.35 25.95
CA ASP A 30 -18.36 15.97 24.76
C ASP A 30 -17.67 14.86 23.93
N GLY A 31 -16.53 14.32 24.42
CA GLY A 31 -15.76 13.31 23.72
C GLY A 31 -14.94 13.84 22.55
N ILE A 32 -14.56 12.95 21.62
CA ILE A 32 -13.75 13.26 20.44
C ILE A 32 -14.51 12.97 19.15
N VAL A 33 -14.36 13.84 18.16
CA VAL A 33 -14.64 13.55 16.76
C VAL A 33 -13.30 13.19 16.09
N ASP A 34 -13.04 11.90 15.91
CA ASP A 34 -11.76 11.41 15.39
C ASP A 34 -11.78 11.42 13.85
N LEU A 35 -11.02 12.34 13.27
CA LEU A 35 -10.83 12.48 11.82
C LEU A 35 -9.40 12.09 11.38
N SER A 36 -8.64 11.42 12.24
CA SER A 36 -7.23 11.07 11.97
C SER A 36 -7.07 9.98 10.92
N VAL A 37 -8.03 9.07 10.81
CA VAL A 37 -8.01 7.99 9.81
C VAL A 37 -9.38 7.88 9.15
N GLY A 38 -9.39 7.96 7.81
CA GLY A 38 -10.62 7.75 7.03
C GLY A 38 -11.02 6.27 7.05
N THR A 39 -12.09 5.96 7.77
CA THR A 39 -12.65 4.60 7.85
C THR A 39 -14.06 4.60 7.24
N PRO A 40 -14.38 3.66 6.33
CA PRO A 40 -15.74 3.50 5.83
C PRO A 40 -16.73 3.26 6.97
N VAL A 41 -17.87 3.94 6.92
CA VAL A 41 -18.94 3.82 7.94
C VAL A 41 -20.12 2.96 7.46
N ASP A 42 -20.17 2.69 6.15
CA ASP A 42 -21.22 1.84 5.57
C ASP A 42 -21.01 0.38 5.98
N PRO A 43 -22.09 -0.36 6.23
CA PRO A 43 -21.99 -1.78 6.56
C PRO A 43 -21.46 -2.58 5.36
N THR A 44 -20.70 -3.64 5.64
CA THR A 44 -20.27 -4.57 4.60
C THR A 44 -21.49 -5.17 3.90
N PRO A 45 -21.57 -5.15 2.56
CA PRO A 45 -22.68 -5.72 1.81
C PRO A 45 -22.96 -7.17 2.18
N GLU A 46 -24.25 -7.55 2.25
CA GLU A 46 -24.67 -8.89 2.68
C GLU A 46 -24.06 -10.00 1.81
N VAL A 47 -23.96 -9.79 0.50
CA VAL A 47 -23.35 -10.74 -0.43
C VAL A 47 -21.89 -11.09 -0.04
N VAL A 48 -21.14 -10.11 0.48
CA VAL A 48 -19.75 -10.32 0.93
C VAL A 48 -19.74 -11.09 2.26
N ARG A 49 -20.59 -10.71 3.19
CA ARG A 49 -20.71 -11.35 4.51
C ARG A 49 -21.12 -12.81 4.38
N THR A 50 -22.10 -13.09 3.53
CA THR A 50 -22.57 -14.46 3.24
C THR A 50 -21.44 -15.30 2.63
N ALA A 51 -20.77 -14.80 1.58
CA ALA A 51 -19.68 -15.52 0.93
C ALA A 51 -18.50 -15.81 1.89
N LEU A 52 -18.17 -14.88 2.77
CA LEU A 52 -17.14 -15.10 3.80
C LEU A 52 -17.58 -16.15 4.83
N GLY A 53 -18.85 -16.14 5.24
CA GLY A 53 -19.41 -17.12 6.16
C GLY A 53 -19.42 -18.53 5.57
N GLU A 54 -19.81 -18.68 4.31
CA GLU A 54 -19.81 -19.95 3.59
C GLU A 54 -18.38 -20.52 3.39
N ALA A 55 -17.39 -19.63 3.20
CA ALA A 55 -15.99 -20.02 3.03
C ALA A 55 -15.21 -20.22 4.34
N ALA A 56 -15.83 -20.00 5.50
CA ALA A 56 -15.14 -20.04 6.79
C ALA A 56 -14.61 -21.45 7.17
N ASP A 57 -15.26 -22.50 6.69
CA ASP A 57 -14.84 -23.89 6.89
C ASP A 57 -14.15 -24.43 5.61
N SER A 58 -13.04 -23.85 5.24
CA SER A 58 -12.24 -24.26 4.09
C SER A 58 -11.06 -25.11 4.57
N PRO A 59 -11.04 -26.43 4.26
CA PRO A 59 -9.96 -27.32 4.70
C PRO A 59 -8.66 -27.07 3.91
N GLY A 60 -7.53 -27.36 4.57
CA GLY A 60 -6.20 -27.34 3.95
C GLY A 60 -5.49 -26.00 4.01
N TYR A 61 -4.30 -25.96 3.43
CA TYR A 61 -3.49 -24.75 3.33
C TYR A 61 -3.78 -24.01 2.02
N PRO A 62 -3.84 -22.67 2.04
CA PRO A 62 -3.98 -21.90 0.80
C PRO A 62 -2.75 -22.08 -0.09
N THR A 63 -2.96 -22.04 -1.41
CA THR A 63 -1.87 -22.01 -2.37
C THR A 63 -1.19 -20.64 -2.38
N THR A 64 0.11 -20.59 -2.59
CA THR A 64 0.88 -19.33 -2.61
C THR A 64 0.43 -18.38 -3.71
N VAL A 65 -0.01 -18.91 -4.85
CA VAL A 65 -0.51 -18.11 -5.99
C VAL A 65 -1.99 -17.77 -5.90
N GLY A 66 -2.69 -18.24 -4.88
CA GLY A 66 -4.14 -18.07 -4.73
C GLY A 66 -4.96 -19.04 -5.59
N LEU A 67 -6.25 -19.12 -5.30
CA LEU A 67 -7.16 -19.98 -6.04
C LEU A 67 -7.38 -19.46 -7.46
N PRO A 68 -7.42 -20.35 -8.48
CA PRO A 68 -7.73 -19.95 -9.86
C PRO A 68 -9.04 -19.18 -9.98
N THR A 69 -10.07 -19.55 -9.22
CA THR A 69 -11.37 -18.89 -9.20
C THR A 69 -11.27 -17.41 -8.75
N THR A 70 -10.47 -17.14 -7.72
CA THR A 70 -10.24 -15.75 -7.26
C THR A 70 -9.48 -14.93 -8.29
N ARG A 71 -8.44 -15.51 -8.91
CA ARG A 71 -7.64 -14.87 -9.94
C ARG A 71 -8.46 -14.58 -11.20
N LEU A 72 -9.29 -15.52 -11.64
CA LEU A 72 -10.24 -15.33 -12.75
C LEU A 72 -11.26 -14.24 -12.45
N ALA A 73 -11.84 -14.22 -11.24
CA ALA A 73 -12.78 -13.18 -10.85
C ALA A 73 -12.15 -11.77 -10.89
N ALA A 74 -10.87 -11.65 -10.53
CA ALA A 74 -10.13 -10.41 -10.65
C ALA A 74 -9.93 -9.97 -12.11
N LEU A 75 -9.56 -10.90 -13.00
CA LEU A 75 -9.44 -10.64 -14.45
C LEU A 75 -10.78 -10.22 -15.07
N ASP A 76 -11.85 -10.94 -14.74
CA ASP A 76 -13.20 -10.60 -15.21
C ASP A 76 -13.64 -9.21 -14.71
N TRP A 77 -13.32 -8.86 -13.48
CA TRP A 77 -13.61 -7.53 -12.96
C TRP A 77 -12.82 -6.44 -13.70
N LEU A 78 -11.52 -6.64 -13.96
CA LEU A 78 -10.69 -5.73 -14.72
C LEU A 78 -11.21 -5.55 -16.15
N ALA A 79 -11.61 -6.62 -16.80
CA ALA A 79 -12.19 -6.57 -18.15
C ALA A 79 -13.50 -5.78 -18.16
N ARG A 80 -14.44 -6.10 -17.26
CA ARG A 80 -15.75 -5.41 -17.21
C ARG A 80 -15.66 -3.95 -16.80
N ARG A 81 -14.78 -3.63 -15.84
CA ARG A 81 -14.74 -2.29 -15.23
C ARG A 81 -13.83 -1.33 -15.98
N PHE A 82 -12.75 -1.83 -16.56
CA PHE A 82 -11.68 -1.02 -17.14
C PHE A 82 -11.32 -1.40 -18.58
N GLY A 83 -11.95 -2.42 -19.16
CA GLY A 83 -11.63 -2.89 -20.51
C GLY A 83 -10.26 -3.55 -20.66
N VAL A 84 -9.66 -3.98 -19.55
CA VAL A 84 -8.34 -4.65 -19.55
C VAL A 84 -8.54 -6.12 -19.86
N THR A 85 -8.16 -6.55 -21.06
CA THR A 85 -8.38 -7.92 -21.58
C THR A 85 -7.09 -8.63 -21.96
N CYS A 86 -5.93 -7.98 -21.81
CA CYS A 86 -4.63 -8.50 -22.25
C CYS A 86 -3.87 -9.26 -21.16
N LEU A 87 -4.47 -9.47 -19.99
CA LEU A 87 -3.83 -10.16 -18.87
C LEU A 87 -4.28 -11.62 -18.82
N ASP A 88 -3.38 -12.49 -18.40
CA ASP A 88 -3.65 -13.90 -18.08
C ASP A 88 -3.63 -14.16 -16.58
N LEU A 89 -3.82 -15.41 -16.17
CA LEU A 89 -3.80 -15.80 -14.76
C LEU A 89 -2.47 -15.47 -14.07
N ASP A 90 -1.36 -15.54 -14.78
CA ASP A 90 -0.04 -15.34 -14.18
C ASP A 90 0.25 -13.87 -13.88
N ALA A 91 -0.56 -12.96 -14.44
CA ALA A 91 -0.53 -11.54 -14.09
C ALA A 91 -1.26 -11.19 -12.78
N VAL A 92 -1.90 -12.16 -12.12
CA VAL A 92 -2.68 -11.92 -10.90
C VAL A 92 -2.11 -12.70 -9.72
N LEU A 93 -1.62 -11.98 -8.72
CA LEU A 93 -1.15 -12.55 -7.46
C LEU A 93 -1.92 -11.92 -6.29
N PRO A 94 -2.77 -12.67 -5.58
CA PRO A 94 -3.41 -12.21 -4.36
C PRO A 94 -2.38 -11.92 -3.26
N THR A 95 -2.60 -10.86 -2.50
CA THR A 95 -1.75 -10.45 -1.37
C THR A 95 -2.57 -10.33 -0.09
N ILE A 96 -1.91 -10.37 1.06
CA ILE A 96 -2.53 -10.20 2.38
C ILE A 96 -2.69 -8.69 2.67
N GLY A 97 -3.34 -8.00 1.74
CA GLY A 97 -3.54 -6.56 1.78
C GLY A 97 -2.43 -5.73 1.11
N SER A 98 -2.82 -4.56 0.61
CA SER A 98 -1.91 -3.65 -0.11
C SER A 98 -0.79 -3.10 0.77
N LYS A 99 -1.02 -2.92 2.07
CA LYS A 99 0.03 -2.46 3.00
C LYS A 99 1.18 -3.46 3.07
N GLU A 100 0.87 -4.74 3.18
CA GLU A 100 1.85 -5.82 3.21
C GLU A 100 2.65 -5.88 1.91
N LEU A 101 1.97 -5.81 0.76
CA LEU A 101 2.63 -5.75 -0.54
C LEU A 101 3.59 -4.56 -0.63
N VAL A 102 3.12 -3.36 -0.30
CA VAL A 102 3.94 -2.13 -0.37
C VAL A 102 5.18 -2.24 0.52
N ALA A 103 5.03 -2.76 1.74
CA ALA A 103 6.16 -2.92 2.66
C ALA A 103 7.17 -3.98 2.19
N SER A 104 6.72 -5.07 1.58
CA SER A 104 7.56 -6.21 1.21
C SER A 104 8.12 -6.15 -0.21
N LEU A 105 7.52 -5.36 -1.12
CA LEU A 105 7.92 -5.32 -2.53
C LEU A 105 9.41 -4.97 -2.75
N PRO A 106 10.01 -3.98 -2.05
CA PRO A 106 11.44 -3.71 -2.19
C PRO A 106 12.31 -4.94 -1.89
N LEU A 107 11.94 -5.73 -0.88
CA LEU A 107 12.63 -6.97 -0.54
C LEU A 107 12.46 -8.02 -1.65
N GLN A 108 11.25 -8.19 -2.17
CA GLN A 108 10.95 -9.16 -3.24
C GLN A 108 11.68 -8.82 -4.54
N LEU A 109 11.92 -7.54 -4.80
CA LEU A 109 12.72 -7.05 -5.93
C LEU A 109 14.23 -7.14 -5.68
N GLY A 110 14.67 -7.55 -4.50
CA GLY A 110 16.07 -7.66 -4.13
C GLY A 110 16.78 -6.33 -3.97
N LEU A 111 16.03 -5.25 -3.65
CA LEU A 111 16.61 -3.93 -3.46
C LEU A 111 17.46 -3.87 -2.18
N GLY A 112 18.43 -2.95 -2.16
CA GLY A 112 19.37 -2.77 -1.06
C GLY A 112 19.93 -1.34 -0.97
N PRO A 113 21.04 -1.14 -0.24
CA PRO A 113 21.58 0.20 0.07
C PRO A 113 21.98 1.05 -1.14
N ASP A 114 22.29 0.43 -2.27
CA ASP A 114 22.70 1.13 -3.49
C ASP A 114 21.50 1.53 -4.37
N ASP A 115 20.29 1.08 -4.01
CA ASP A 115 19.07 1.35 -4.76
C ASP A 115 18.39 2.63 -4.28
N LEU A 116 17.66 3.28 -5.21
CA LEU A 116 16.85 4.46 -4.94
C LEU A 116 15.36 4.13 -5.17
N VAL A 117 14.57 4.35 -4.12
CA VAL A 117 13.10 4.27 -4.15
C VAL A 117 12.52 5.68 -4.13
N VAL A 118 11.71 5.99 -5.13
CA VAL A 118 11.04 7.29 -5.27
C VAL A 118 9.56 7.15 -4.97
N TYR A 119 8.99 8.10 -4.23
CA TYR A 119 7.57 8.14 -3.90
C TYR A 119 7.06 9.59 -3.83
N PRO A 120 5.73 9.85 -3.92
CA PRO A 120 5.19 11.21 -3.90
C PRO A 120 5.54 11.97 -2.62
N SER A 121 5.72 13.29 -2.70
CA SER A 121 6.10 14.16 -1.57
C SER A 121 5.13 14.07 -0.40
N LEU A 122 3.83 13.90 -0.69
CA LEU A 122 2.79 13.63 0.30
C LEU A 122 2.21 12.25 -0.02
N ALA A 123 2.57 11.25 0.78
CA ALA A 123 2.32 9.87 0.44
C ALA A 123 1.99 8.99 1.66
N TYR A 124 1.53 7.79 1.35
CA TYR A 124 1.33 6.75 2.34
C TYR A 124 2.68 6.35 2.97
N PRO A 125 2.84 6.43 4.31
CA PRO A 125 4.15 6.28 4.96
C PRO A 125 4.83 4.93 4.71
N THR A 126 4.08 3.91 4.35
CA THR A 126 4.60 2.56 4.12
C THR A 126 5.54 2.47 2.91
N TYR A 127 5.50 3.41 1.96
CA TYR A 127 6.49 3.47 0.87
C TYR A 127 7.91 3.65 1.41
N GLU A 128 8.09 4.58 2.34
CA GLU A 128 9.38 4.82 2.99
C GLU A 128 9.79 3.65 3.89
N VAL A 129 8.83 3.10 4.65
CA VAL A 129 9.06 1.93 5.52
C VAL A 129 9.58 0.75 4.72
N GLY A 130 8.97 0.42 3.58
CA GLY A 130 9.42 -0.68 2.71
C GLY A 130 10.85 -0.51 2.23
N ALA A 131 11.24 0.69 1.82
CA ALA A 131 12.62 1.00 1.44
C ALA A 131 13.58 0.90 2.63
N ALA A 132 13.20 1.42 3.80
CA ALA A 132 14.01 1.36 5.01
C ALA A 132 14.26 -0.08 5.49
N LEU A 133 13.31 -0.98 5.33
CA LEU A 133 13.45 -2.41 5.68
C LEU A 133 14.62 -3.06 4.96
N VAL A 134 14.86 -2.70 3.70
CA VAL A 134 15.97 -3.24 2.88
C VAL A 134 17.21 -2.33 2.90
N GLY A 135 17.13 -1.18 3.56
CA GLY A 135 18.20 -0.19 3.63
C GLY A 135 18.39 0.62 2.36
N ALA A 136 17.42 0.61 1.45
CA ALA A 136 17.47 1.41 0.22
C ALA A 136 17.34 2.91 0.54
N ARG A 137 17.95 3.74 -0.33
CA ARG A 137 17.81 5.19 -0.28
C ARG A 137 16.41 5.60 -0.73
N THR A 138 15.91 6.71 -0.23
CA THR A 138 14.59 7.22 -0.58
C THR A 138 14.63 8.66 -1.06
N MET A 139 13.72 9.01 -1.96
CA MET A 139 13.47 10.39 -2.37
C MET A 139 11.96 10.63 -2.48
N ALA A 140 11.46 11.58 -1.69
CA ALA A 140 10.09 12.05 -1.80
C ALA A 140 10.01 13.19 -2.82
N THR A 141 9.31 12.98 -3.94
CA THR A 141 9.14 14.01 -4.98
C THR A 141 7.92 13.76 -5.86
N ASP A 142 7.28 14.82 -6.32
CA ASP A 142 6.18 14.78 -7.29
C ASP A 142 6.68 14.98 -8.74
N ALA A 143 7.98 15.23 -8.93
CA ALA A 143 8.59 15.44 -10.23
C ALA A 143 9.79 14.51 -10.42
N LEU A 144 9.66 13.49 -11.28
CA LEU A 144 10.77 12.58 -11.58
C LEU A 144 12.00 13.29 -12.17
N THR A 145 11.81 14.42 -12.82
CA THR A 145 12.91 15.25 -13.31
C THR A 145 13.81 15.81 -12.19
N ALA A 146 13.31 15.88 -10.95
CA ALA A 146 14.08 16.30 -9.79
C ALA A 146 15.09 15.25 -9.31
N VAL A 147 14.94 14.00 -9.76
CA VAL A 147 15.86 12.89 -9.39
C VAL A 147 17.22 13.06 -10.05
N GLY A 148 17.29 13.78 -11.17
CA GLY A 148 18.53 13.99 -11.90
C GLY A 148 19.07 12.71 -12.55
N PRO A 149 20.41 12.53 -12.60
CA PRO A 149 21.04 11.40 -13.29
C PRO A 149 21.06 10.10 -12.46
N GLU A 150 20.45 10.09 -11.27
CA GLU A 150 20.48 8.90 -10.41
C GLU A 150 19.66 7.76 -11.02
N ARG A 151 20.15 6.54 -10.83
CA ARG A 151 19.41 5.33 -11.22
C ARG A 151 18.32 5.06 -10.18
N VAL A 152 17.07 5.14 -10.62
CA VAL A 152 15.90 4.78 -9.82
C VAL A 152 15.60 3.30 -10.00
N SER A 153 15.44 2.59 -8.89
CA SER A 153 15.14 1.14 -8.89
C SER A 153 13.64 0.87 -8.70
N LEU A 154 12.92 1.77 -8.00
CA LEU A 154 11.48 1.66 -7.80
C LEU A 154 10.84 3.05 -7.72
N VAL A 155 9.74 3.22 -8.43
CA VAL A 155 8.88 4.42 -8.33
C VAL A 155 7.50 4.01 -7.86
N TRP A 156 7.05 4.61 -6.76
CA TRP A 156 5.68 4.49 -6.33
C TRP A 156 4.83 5.61 -6.92
N VAL A 157 3.71 5.22 -7.54
CA VAL A 157 2.70 6.14 -8.06
C VAL A 157 1.37 5.80 -7.43
N ASN A 158 0.63 6.82 -6.96
CA ASN A 158 -0.67 6.63 -6.35
C ASN A 158 -1.72 7.56 -6.98
N SER A 159 -2.68 6.99 -7.71
CA SER A 159 -3.77 7.71 -8.37
C SER A 159 -5.07 6.90 -8.30
N PRO A 160 -6.15 7.42 -7.68
CA PRO A 160 -6.22 8.65 -6.90
C PRO A 160 -5.24 8.67 -5.72
N SER A 161 -4.62 9.82 -5.47
CA SER A 161 -3.58 9.95 -4.45
C SER A 161 -4.16 9.92 -3.02
N ASN A 162 -3.53 9.17 -2.13
CA ASN A 162 -3.76 9.27 -0.69
C ASN A 162 -2.66 10.18 -0.09
N PRO A 163 -3.00 11.31 0.60
CA PRO A 163 -4.33 11.66 1.09
C PRO A 163 -5.09 12.68 0.23
N THR A 164 -4.53 13.19 -0.86
CA THR A 164 -5.06 14.37 -1.56
C THR A 164 -6.28 14.09 -2.44
N GLY A 165 -6.56 12.84 -2.81
CA GLY A 165 -7.59 12.47 -3.77
C GLY A 165 -7.27 12.88 -5.23
N ARG A 166 -6.10 13.46 -5.52
CA ARG A 166 -5.72 13.91 -6.85
C ARG A 166 -5.62 12.73 -7.81
N VAL A 167 -6.28 12.85 -8.95
CA VAL A 167 -6.17 11.91 -10.07
C VAL A 167 -5.10 12.42 -11.04
N LEU A 168 -4.13 11.59 -11.36
CA LEU A 168 -3.08 11.91 -12.32
C LEU A 168 -3.58 11.68 -13.75
N PRO A 169 -3.33 12.62 -14.68
CA PRO A 169 -3.65 12.41 -16.08
C PRO A 169 -2.73 11.35 -16.70
N VAL A 170 -3.21 10.68 -17.78
CA VAL A 170 -2.47 9.62 -18.45
C VAL A 170 -1.09 10.08 -18.93
N ASP A 171 -0.98 11.32 -19.40
CA ASP A 171 0.29 11.88 -19.88
C ASP A 171 1.34 12.07 -18.78
N HIS A 172 0.91 12.15 -17.52
CA HIS A 172 1.82 12.16 -16.37
C HIS A 172 2.41 10.76 -16.08
N LEU A 173 1.72 9.71 -16.51
CA LEU A 173 2.11 8.32 -16.26
C LEU A 173 2.94 7.71 -17.42
N ARG A 174 3.16 8.46 -18.51
CA ARG A 174 3.98 8.11 -19.68
C ARG A 174 5.37 8.75 -19.61
#